data_e6e197d68d7c89e426044306dea4a792
#
_entry.id   e6e197d68d7c89e426044306dea4a792
#
_cell.length_a   1.000
_cell.length_b   1.000
_cell.length_c   1.000
_cell.angle_alpha   90.00
_cell.angle_beta   90.00
_cell.angle_gamma   90.00
#
_symmetry.space_group_name_H-M   'P 1'
#
loop_
_entity.id
_entity.type
_entity.pdbx_description
1 polymer ?
#
loop_
_entity_poly.entity_id
_entity_poly.type
_entity_poly.pdbx_seq_one_letter_code
_entity_poly.pdbx_strand_id
1 'polypeptide(L)'
;MKEVKTDSFLGHMEGSKLIIYTEDKMKEFISGLSGEVMITIEEIRNRTQKQNNHYRKIIRVMAKRHPFDGYHADELHEAMKQRFEIASTKDLNREEFSEFINKVIKLANEHDVQIESND
;
A
#
# COMPACT_ATOMS: atom_id res chain seq x y z
N MET A 1 4.46 38.45 4.84
CA MET A 1 4.84 37.08 4.42
C MET A 1 3.78 36.54 3.50
N LYS A 2 4.19 36.08 2.32
CA LYS A 2 3.22 35.50 1.37
C LYS A 2 2.85 34.10 1.80
N GLU A 3 1.56 33.85 1.89
CA GLU A 3 1.06 32.53 2.14
C GLU A 3 1.21 31.67 0.87
N VAL A 4 1.84 30.51 1.02
CA VAL A 4 2.00 29.58 -0.10
C VAL A 4 0.83 28.60 -0.08
N LYS A 5 0.07 28.61 -1.18
CA LYS A 5 -0.98 27.63 -1.36
C LYS A 5 -0.40 26.41 -2.04
N THR A 6 -0.51 25.28 -1.38
CA THR A 6 0.00 24.03 -1.90
C THR A 6 -0.97 22.89 -1.59
N ASP A 7 -1.05 21.92 -2.48
CA ASP A 7 -1.83 20.71 -2.28
C ASP A 7 -1.18 19.57 -3.06
N SER A 8 -1.61 18.37 -2.76
CA SER A 8 -1.08 17.17 -3.40
C SER A 8 -2.23 16.31 -3.90
N PHE A 9 -2.07 15.75 -5.08
CA PHE A 9 -3.09 14.91 -5.69
C PHE A 9 -2.46 13.62 -6.18
N LEU A 10 -3.15 12.53 -5.96
CA LEU A 10 -2.68 11.21 -6.39
C LEU A 10 -3.17 10.88 -7.79
N GLY A 11 -2.36 10.13 -8.50
CA GLY A 11 -2.71 9.66 -9.82
C GLY A 11 -1.80 8.52 -10.23
N HIS A 12 -1.90 8.12 -11.48
CA HIS A 12 -0.99 7.12 -12.03
C HIS A 12 -0.66 7.44 -13.49
N MET A 13 0.41 6.84 -13.96
CA MET A 13 0.84 7.00 -15.35
C MET A 13 0.31 5.83 -16.19
N GLU A 14 -0.26 6.15 -17.35
CA GLU A 14 -0.58 5.18 -18.38
C GLU A 14 0.22 5.58 -19.63
N GLY A 15 1.38 4.96 -19.81
CA GLY A 15 2.33 5.41 -20.83
C GLY A 15 2.80 6.81 -20.53
N SER A 16 2.57 7.75 -21.45
CA SER A 16 2.93 9.16 -21.26
C SER A 16 1.76 10.01 -20.72
N LYS A 17 0.65 9.36 -20.38
CA LYS A 17 -0.55 10.06 -19.90
C LYS A 17 -0.67 9.96 -18.38
N LEU A 18 -0.94 11.10 -17.75
CA LEU A 18 -1.15 11.18 -16.30
C LEU A 18 -2.66 11.19 -16.01
N ILE A 19 -3.09 10.26 -15.18
CA ILE A 19 -4.49 10.16 -14.72
C ILE A 19 -4.55 10.57 -13.26
N ILE A 20 -5.31 11.60 -12.95
CA ILE A 20 -5.49 12.10 -11.58
C ILE A 20 -6.77 11.50 -11.00
N TYR A 21 -6.68 10.86 -9.83
CA TYR A 21 -7.83 10.18 -9.22
C TYR A 21 -8.92 11.13 -8.74
N THR A 22 -8.53 12.30 -8.22
CA THR A 22 -9.47 13.29 -7.70
C THR A 22 -9.42 14.54 -8.56
N GLU A 23 -9.74 14.39 -9.84
CA GLU A 23 -9.63 15.46 -10.83
C GLU A 23 -10.48 16.67 -10.45
N ASP A 24 -11.69 16.46 -9.94
CA ASP A 24 -12.57 17.56 -9.53
C ASP A 24 -11.97 18.41 -8.42
N LYS A 25 -11.36 17.76 -7.43
CA LYS A 25 -10.68 18.45 -6.33
C LYS A 25 -9.46 19.22 -6.82
N MET A 26 -8.72 18.64 -7.75
CA MET A 26 -7.58 19.31 -8.35
C MET A 26 -8.02 20.56 -9.11
N LYS A 27 -9.08 20.48 -9.91
CA LYS A 27 -9.63 21.61 -10.65
C LYS A 27 -10.11 22.71 -9.71
N GLU A 28 -10.76 22.32 -8.62
CA GLU A 28 -11.19 23.29 -7.61
C GLU A 28 -10.01 24.04 -7.00
N PHE A 29 -8.96 23.31 -6.64
CA PHE A 29 -7.74 23.91 -6.08
C PHE A 29 -7.08 24.85 -7.10
N ILE A 30 -6.93 24.40 -8.34
CA ILE A 30 -6.31 25.18 -9.42
C ILE A 30 -7.06 26.48 -9.67
N SER A 31 -8.39 26.46 -9.58
CA SER A 31 -9.21 27.64 -9.83
C SER A 31 -8.93 28.79 -8.87
N GLY A 32 -8.35 28.49 -7.70
CA GLY A 32 -7.98 29.51 -6.73
C GLY A 32 -6.58 30.08 -6.90
N LEU A 33 -5.83 29.58 -7.89
CA LEU A 33 -4.44 30.00 -8.11
C LEU A 33 -4.38 31.07 -9.21
N SER A 34 -3.36 31.93 -9.09
CA SER A 34 -3.09 32.93 -10.11
C SER A 34 -1.58 33.16 -10.20
N GLY A 35 -1.13 33.55 -11.40
CA GLY A 35 0.29 33.81 -11.64
C GLY A 35 1.08 32.56 -11.91
N GLU A 36 2.36 32.60 -11.56
CA GLU A 36 3.24 31.47 -11.76
C GLU A 36 3.03 30.40 -10.71
N VAL A 37 3.07 29.14 -11.14
CA VAL A 37 2.92 27.99 -10.26
C VAL A 37 4.07 27.03 -10.48
N MET A 38 4.45 26.32 -9.44
CA MET A 38 5.42 25.22 -9.53
C MET A 38 4.66 23.89 -9.50
N ILE A 39 4.99 23.03 -10.44
CA ILE A 39 4.39 21.70 -10.51
C ILE A 39 5.49 20.66 -10.26
N THR A 40 5.28 19.82 -9.26
CA THR A 40 6.20 18.74 -8.92
C THR A 40 5.48 17.41 -9.11
N ILE A 41 6.13 16.49 -9.79
CA ILE A 41 5.60 15.14 -9.98
C ILE A 41 6.59 14.17 -9.35
N GLU A 42 6.12 13.41 -8.37
CA GLU A 42 6.95 12.44 -7.68
C GLU A 42 6.39 11.04 -7.90
N GLU A 43 7.29 10.11 -8.20
CA GLU A 43 6.91 8.71 -8.25
C GLU A 43 6.80 8.20 -6.81
N ILE A 44 5.61 7.72 -6.44
CA ILE A 44 5.35 7.25 -5.09
C ILE A 44 5.63 5.76 -5.02
N ARG A 45 6.59 5.38 -4.18
CA ARG A 45 6.94 3.99 -3.94
C ARG A 45 6.74 3.65 -2.46
N ASN A 46 5.64 4.12 -1.87
CA ASN A 46 5.31 3.85 -0.48
C ASN A 46 5.17 2.36 -0.22
N ARG A 47 4.57 1.65 -1.18
CA ARG A 47 4.48 0.20 -1.18
C ARG A 47 5.25 -0.27 -2.39
N THR A 48 6.51 -0.61 -2.19
CA THR A 48 7.35 -1.04 -3.29
C THR A 48 6.85 -2.36 -3.87
N GLN A 49 7.16 -2.61 -5.13
CA GLN A 49 6.87 -3.90 -5.75
C GLN A 49 7.52 -5.03 -4.96
N LYS A 50 8.69 -4.77 -4.38
CA LYS A 50 9.39 -5.71 -3.51
C LYS A 50 8.56 -6.07 -2.28
N GLN A 51 7.96 -5.08 -1.61
CA GLN A 51 7.08 -5.33 -0.46
C GLN A 51 5.85 -6.14 -0.85
N ASN A 52 5.20 -5.80 -1.96
CA ASN A 52 4.04 -6.53 -2.44
C ASN A 52 4.39 -7.98 -2.78
N ASN A 53 5.51 -8.19 -3.44
CA ASN A 53 5.98 -9.53 -3.81
C ASN A 53 6.34 -10.34 -2.56
N HIS A 54 6.97 -9.71 -1.59
CA HIS A 54 7.34 -10.34 -0.32
C HIS A 54 6.10 -10.79 0.44
N TYR A 55 5.10 -9.92 0.56
CA TYR A 55 3.84 -10.24 1.23
C TYR A 55 3.12 -11.40 0.54
N ARG A 56 3.02 -11.36 -0.78
CA ARG A 56 2.36 -12.44 -1.55
C ARG A 56 3.06 -13.78 -1.36
N LYS A 57 4.39 -13.76 -1.30
CA LYS A 57 5.18 -14.96 -1.04
C LYS A 57 4.88 -15.53 0.36
N ILE A 58 4.82 -14.65 1.36
CA ILE A 58 4.49 -15.05 2.73
C ILE A 58 3.14 -15.75 2.78
N ILE A 59 2.13 -15.14 2.20
CA ILE A 59 0.77 -15.69 2.18
C ILE A 59 0.74 -17.04 1.47
N ARG A 60 1.44 -17.19 0.35
CA ARG A 60 1.51 -18.46 -0.39
C ARG A 60 2.20 -19.56 0.42
N VAL A 61 3.27 -19.22 1.12
CA VAL A 61 3.97 -20.19 1.98
C VAL A 61 3.07 -20.62 3.13
N MET A 62 2.40 -19.67 3.79
CA MET A 62 1.48 -19.97 4.89
C MET A 62 0.33 -20.87 4.42
N ALA A 63 -0.24 -20.57 3.26
CA ALA A 63 -1.38 -21.33 2.74
C ALA A 63 -1.04 -22.80 2.41
N LYS A 64 0.24 -23.13 2.35
CA LYS A 64 0.71 -24.52 2.13
C LYS A 64 1.10 -25.24 3.41
N ARG A 65 1.02 -24.57 4.56
CA ARG A 65 1.51 -25.11 5.84
C ARG A 65 0.38 -25.16 6.86
N HIS A 66 0.37 -26.23 7.64
CA HIS A 66 -0.53 -26.34 8.78
C HIS A 66 -0.17 -25.25 9.82
N PRO A 67 -1.12 -24.54 10.44
CA PRO A 67 -2.59 -24.72 10.38
C PRO A 67 -3.31 -23.90 9.29
N PHE A 68 -2.58 -23.26 8.39
CA PHE A 68 -3.16 -22.36 7.40
C PHE A 68 -3.52 -23.03 6.07
N ASP A 69 -3.22 -24.33 5.95
CA ASP A 69 -3.36 -25.08 4.71
C ASP A 69 -4.80 -25.34 4.27
N GLY A 70 -5.78 -25.02 5.14
CA GLY A 70 -7.19 -25.07 4.77
C GLY A 70 -7.69 -23.86 3.99
N TYR A 71 -6.83 -22.87 3.79
CA TYR A 71 -7.20 -21.62 3.12
C TYR A 71 -6.53 -21.50 1.75
N HIS A 72 -7.26 -20.94 0.79
CA HIS A 72 -6.61 -20.42 -0.41
C HIS A 72 -5.91 -19.11 -0.05
N ALA A 73 -4.95 -18.69 -0.88
CA ALA A 73 -4.17 -17.48 -0.61
C ALA A 73 -5.06 -16.25 -0.42
N ASP A 74 -6.10 -16.10 -1.25
CA ASP A 74 -7.02 -14.96 -1.14
C ASP A 74 -7.81 -14.97 0.16
N GLU A 75 -8.27 -16.15 0.58
CA GLU A 75 -8.98 -16.32 1.84
C GLU A 75 -8.09 -16.01 3.03
N LEU A 76 -6.83 -16.45 2.97
CA LEU A 76 -5.85 -16.20 4.03
C LEU A 76 -5.55 -14.71 4.13
N HIS A 77 -5.41 -14.03 2.99
CA HIS A 77 -5.23 -12.58 2.96
C HIS A 77 -6.38 -11.86 3.66
N GLU A 78 -7.62 -12.24 3.36
CA GLU A 78 -8.79 -11.66 4.01
C GLU A 78 -8.80 -11.94 5.51
N ALA A 79 -8.42 -13.15 5.92
CA ALA A 79 -8.34 -13.52 7.32
C ALA A 79 -7.31 -12.67 8.07
N MET A 80 -6.16 -12.40 7.44
CA MET A 80 -5.12 -11.57 8.05
C MET A 80 -5.59 -10.12 8.21
N LYS A 81 -6.29 -9.59 7.21
CA LYS A 81 -6.86 -8.25 7.31
C LYS A 81 -7.85 -8.14 8.47
N GLN A 82 -8.72 -9.12 8.62
CA GLN A 82 -9.69 -9.15 9.72
C GLN A 82 -9.01 -9.26 11.07
N ARG A 83 -8.02 -10.14 11.16
CA ARG A 83 -7.31 -10.36 12.42
C ARG A 83 -6.60 -9.10 12.93
N PHE A 84 -6.02 -8.35 12.02
CA PHE A 84 -5.27 -7.12 12.37
C PHE A 84 -6.07 -5.84 12.15
N GLU A 85 -7.37 -5.98 11.95
CA GLU A 85 -8.31 -4.87 11.84
C GLU A 85 -7.95 -3.88 10.72
N ILE A 86 -7.58 -4.42 9.57
CA ILE A 86 -7.22 -3.64 8.40
C ILE A 86 -8.33 -3.73 7.38
N ALA A 87 -8.94 -2.58 7.05
CA ALA A 87 -10.02 -2.52 6.09
C ALA A 87 -9.53 -2.78 4.65
N SER A 88 -8.39 -2.21 4.30
CA SER A 88 -7.79 -2.40 2.98
C SER A 88 -6.28 -2.20 3.05
N THR A 89 -5.52 -3.13 2.48
CA THR A 89 -4.07 -2.99 2.42
C THR A 89 -3.63 -1.88 1.46
N LYS A 90 -4.51 -1.50 0.53
CA LYS A 90 -4.22 -0.40 -0.42
C LYS A 90 -4.09 0.95 0.27
N ASP A 91 -4.72 1.10 1.43
CA ASP A 91 -4.68 2.34 2.20
C ASP A 91 -3.47 2.45 3.10
N LEU A 92 -2.67 1.40 3.21
CA LEU A 92 -1.48 1.38 4.05
C LEU A 92 -0.30 2.03 3.32
N ASN A 93 0.40 2.92 4.00
CA ASN A 93 1.65 3.45 3.48
C ASN A 93 2.77 2.41 3.67
N ARG A 94 3.99 2.76 3.25
CA ARG A 94 5.13 1.85 3.31
C ARG A 94 5.40 1.33 4.73
N GLU A 95 5.40 2.22 5.71
CA GLU A 95 5.67 1.87 7.11
C GLU A 95 4.55 1.01 7.70
N GLU A 96 3.32 1.41 7.47
CA GLU A 96 2.15 0.67 7.93
C GLU A 96 2.09 -0.72 7.31
N PHE A 97 2.42 -0.82 6.03
CA PHE A 97 2.44 -2.12 5.35
C PHE A 97 3.56 -3.01 5.87
N SER A 98 4.73 -2.44 6.16
CA SER A 98 5.83 -3.19 6.81
C SER A 98 5.42 -3.72 8.17
N GLU A 99 4.73 -2.92 8.97
CA GLU A 99 4.21 -3.35 10.26
C GLU A 99 3.19 -4.49 10.11
N PHE A 100 2.31 -4.39 9.12
CA PHE A 100 1.35 -5.44 8.83
C PHE A 100 2.06 -6.75 8.44
N ILE A 101 3.04 -6.67 7.55
CA ILE A 101 3.84 -7.83 7.14
C ILE A 101 4.50 -8.47 8.36
N ASN A 102 5.09 -7.67 9.24
CA ASN A 102 5.76 -8.17 10.44
C ASN A 102 4.79 -8.87 11.39
N LYS A 103 3.57 -8.35 11.51
CA LYS A 103 2.53 -8.99 12.33
C LYS A 103 2.12 -10.34 11.74
N VAL A 104 2.01 -10.42 10.41
CA VAL A 104 1.68 -11.67 9.72
C VAL A 104 2.80 -12.69 9.91
N ILE A 105 4.06 -12.28 9.76
CA ILE A 105 5.22 -13.15 9.96
C ILE A 105 5.24 -13.66 11.41
N LYS A 106 5.01 -12.80 12.37
CA LYS A 106 4.99 -13.17 13.79
C LYS A 106 3.91 -14.22 14.06
N LEU A 107 2.71 -14.01 13.50
CA LEU A 107 1.63 -14.96 13.64
C LEU A 107 2.01 -16.32 13.03
N ALA A 108 2.60 -16.31 11.85
CA ALA A 108 3.05 -17.56 11.20
C ALA A 108 4.07 -18.30 12.06
N ASN A 109 5.06 -17.57 12.58
CA ASN A 109 6.11 -18.17 13.42
C ASN A 109 5.54 -18.73 14.73
N GLU A 110 4.52 -18.08 15.30
CA GLU A 110 3.83 -18.58 16.49
C GLU A 110 3.15 -19.93 16.25
N HIS A 111 2.82 -20.23 15.00
CA HIS A 111 2.21 -21.50 14.61
C HIS A 111 3.20 -22.42 13.90
N ASP A 112 4.48 -22.26 14.16
CA ASP A 112 5.57 -23.08 13.63
C ASP A 112 5.73 -23.01 12.11
N VAL A 113 5.22 -21.98 11.48
CA VAL A 113 5.48 -21.72 10.06
C VAL A 113 6.64 -20.76 9.94
N GLN A 114 7.78 -21.26 9.48
CA GLN A 114 9.00 -20.47 9.38
C GLN A 114 8.94 -19.56 8.16
N ILE A 115 8.93 -18.28 8.43
CA ILE A 115 8.95 -17.24 7.39
C ILE A 115 10.18 -16.39 7.65
N GLU A 116 11.02 -16.23 6.63
CA GLU A 116 12.17 -15.35 6.72
C GLU A 116 11.71 -13.89 6.52
N SER A 117 12.12 -13.02 7.43
CA SER A 117 11.79 -11.60 7.36
C SER A 117 12.81 -10.84 6.51
N ASN A 118 13.21 -11.43 5.42
CA ASN A 118 14.18 -10.81 4.53
C ASN A 118 13.56 -9.80 3.61
N ASP A 119 14.26 -8.78 3.44
CA ASP A 119 13.96 -7.73 2.50
C ASP A 119 14.30 -8.06 1.06
#